data_da0f1a60494ed52d10c8015aab6d056b
#
_entry.id   da0f1a60494ed52d10c8015aab6d056b
#
_cell.length_a   1.000
_cell.length_b   1.000
_cell.length_c   1.000
_cell.angle_alpha   90.00
_cell.angle_beta   90.00
_cell.angle_gamma   90.00
#
_symmetry.space_group_name_H-M   'P 1'
#
loop_
_entity.id
_entity.type
_entity.pdbx_description
1 polymer ?
#
loop_
_entity_poly.entity_id
_entity_poly.type
_entity_poly.pdbx_seq_one_letter_code
_entity_poly.pdbx_strand_id
1 'polypeptide(L)'
;MISSILSVLWLLCGLVAVLSMMSLLGRLGKSEGARQLRTTHRTVGWCFTVGYLVFFVTMIPKWTSNGPLLPTLLATHATLGLLLLPLLLVKHLVVRVFKKYFPALPYLGVILFTIAFVVVGLTGLKRIVLWAEGPRVTIQSGDEQRTVSAAVGRDLLQSKCARCHSLKPVYLYRKSEEEWRLTVARMWAKDLGLMGECQAGSIVGYLASELGPVD
;
A
#
# COMPACT_ATOMS: atom_id res chain seq x y z
N MET A 1 -2.00 -10.76 2.83
CA MET A 1 -2.22 -11.44 1.54
C MET A 1 -3.52 -10.98 0.85
N ILE A 2 -4.68 -11.03 1.49
CA ILE A 2 -5.99 -10.67 0.88
C ILE A 2 -5.98 -9.25 0.29
N SER A 3 -5.45 -8.25 1.01
CA SER A 3 -5.40 -6.87 0.53
C SER A 3 -4.54 -6.67 -0.73
N SER A 4 -3.46 -7.46 -0.88
CA SER A 4 -2.59 -7.37 -2.06
C SER A 4 -3.25 -7.98 -3.29
N ILE A 5 -3.97 -9.10 -3.11
CA ILE A 5 -4.74 -9.73 -4.20
C ILE A 5 -5.86 -8.79 -4.67
N LEU A 6 -6.59 -8.19 -3.73
CA LEU A 6 -7.63 -7.20 -4.05
C LEU A 6 -7.08 -5.99 -4.81
N SER A 7 -5.89 -5.49 -4.44
CA SER A 7 -5.26 -4.36 -5.14
C SER A 7 -4.87 -4.72 -6.57
N VAL A 8 -4.37 -5.93 -6.81
CA VAL A 8 -4.05 -6.43 -8.17
C VAL A 8 -5.33 -6.58 -9.00
N LEU A 9 -6.38 -7.19 -8.45
CA LEU A 9 -7.66 -7.33 -9.13
C LEU A 9 -8.27 -5.96 -9.47
N TRP A 10 -8.17 -5.01 -8.58
CA TRP A 10 -8.62 -3.64 -8.81
C TRP A 10 -7.83 -2.96 -9.93
N LEU A 11 -6.50 -3.12 -9.99
CA LEU A 11 -5.69 -2.64 -11.12
C LEU A 11 -6.05 -3.30 -12.44
N LEU A 12 -6.33 -4.61 -12.45
CA LEU A 12 -6.79 -5.31 -13.63
C LEU A 12 -8.11 -4.74 -14.15
N CYS A 13 -9.04 -4.39 -13.27
CA CYS A 13 -10.26 -3.66 -13.64
C CYS A 13 -9.92 -2.33 -14.32
N GLY A 14 -8.99 -1.56 -13.77
CA GLY A 14 -8.53 -0.30 -14.36
C GLY A 14 -7.91 -0.49 -15.76
N LEU A 15 -7.07 -1.51 -15.91
CA LEU A 15 -6.45 -1.87 -17.20
C LEU A 15 -7.50 -2.22 -18.25
N VAL A 16 -8.45 -3.09 -17.91
CA VAL A 16 -9.56 -3.46 -18.82
C VAL A 16 -10.39 -2.24 -19.20
N ALA A 17 -10.62 -1.30 -18.26
CA ALA A 17 -11.31 -0.05 -18.56
C ALA A 17 -10.55 0.82 -19.56
N VAL A 18 -9.22 0.94 -19.43
CA VAL A 18 -8.38 1.69 -20.38
C VAL A 18 -8.35 1.00 -21.75
N LEU A 19 -8.09 -0.30 -21.80
CA LEU A 19 -8.02 -1.06 -23.04
C LEU A 19 -9.35 -1.05 -23.80
N SER A 20 -10.48 -1.19 -23.10
CA SER A 20 -11.80 -1.09 -23.73
C SER A 20 -12.06 0.29 -24.32
N MET A 21 -11.61 1.36 -23.68
CA MET A 21 -11.72 2.73 -24.18
C MET A 21 -10.82 2.96 -25.41
N MET A 22 -9.58 2.49 -25.37
CA MET A 22 -8.65 2.58 -26.52
C MET A 22 -9.20 1.81 -27.74
N SER A 23 -9.77 0.62 -27.50
CA SER A 23 -10.42 -0.17 -28.55
C SER A 23 -11.65 0.52 -29.14
N LEU A 24 -12.40 1.27 -28.33
CA LEU A 24 -13.55 2.08 -28.82
C LEU A 24 -13.09 3.24 -29.69
N LEU A 25 -11.97 3.89 -29.35
CA LEU A 25 -11.40 4.98 -30.15
C LEU A 25 -10.87 4.51 -31.50
N GLY A 26 -10.28 3.31 -31.54
CA GLY A 26 -9.77 2.71 -32.79
C GLY A 26 -10.87 2.16 -33.72
N ARG A 27 -12.07 1.90 -33.19
CA ARG A 27 -13.20 1.36 -33.95
C ARG A 27 -14.26 2.44 -34.21
N LEU A 28 -14.00 3.30 -35.18
CA LEU A 28 -14.94 4.32 -35.67
C LEU A 28 -16.08 3.66 -36.49
N GLY A 29 -16.94 2.83 -35.88
CA GLY A 29 -18.04 2.21 -36.58
C GLY A 29 -19.13 1.64 -35.69
N LYS A 30 -20.36 1.57 -36.22
CA LYS A 30 -21.58 1.03 -35.58
C LYS A 30 -21.62 -0.50 -35.58
N SER A 31 -20.58 -1.19 -35.09
CA SER A 31 -20.59 -2.64 -35.00
C SER A 31 -21.22 -3.09 -33.66
N GLU A 32 -21.86 -4.27 -33.64
CA GLU A 32 -22.39 -4.88 -32.40
C GLU A 32 -21.32 -4.99 -31.31
N GLY A 33 -20.07 -5.24 -31.68
CA GLY A 33 -18.93 -5.25 -30.77
C GLY A 33 -18.69 -3.90 -30.05
N ALA A 34 -19.03 -2.76 -30.66
CA ALA A 34 -18.87 -1.46 -30.04
C ALA A 34 -19.89 -1.25 -28.87
N ARG A 35 -21.08 -1.82 -28.97
CA ARG A 35 -22.08 -1.76 -27.90
C ARG A 35 -21.62 -2.57 -26.67
N GLN A 36 -21.13 -3.78 -26.91
CA GLN A 36 -20.62 -4.63 -25.84
C GLN A 36 -19.40 -3.99 -25.15
N LEU A 37 -18.47 -3.41 -25.93
CA LEU A 37 -17.30 -2.72 -25.40
C LEU A 37 -17.66 -1.52 -24.52
N ARG A 38 -18.68 -0.73 -24.90
CA ARG A 38 -19.20 0.38 -24.08
C ARG A 38 -19.80 -0.11 -22.77
N THR A 39 -20.54 -1.21 -22.79
CA THR A 39 -21.14 -1.80 -21.58
C THR A 39 -20.02 -2.29 -20.66
N THR A 40 -19.04 -3.05 -21.20
CA THR A 40 -17.87 -3.52 -20.45
C THR A 40 -17.12 -2.35 -19.81
N HIS A 41 -16.77 -1.32 -20.60
CA HIS A 41 -16.06 -0.14 -20.10
C HIS A 41 -16.84 0.52 -18.95
N ARG A 42 -18.15 0.67 -19.09
CA ARG A 42 -19.01 1.28 -18.06
C ARG A 42 -19.02 0.46 -16.78
N THR A 43 -19.23 -0.87 -16.89
CA THR A 43 -19.31 -1.77 -15.73
C THR A 43 -17.97 -1.82 -14.99
N VAL A 44 -16.88 -2.04 -15.72
CA VAL A 44 -15.53 -2.13 -15.14
C VAL A 44 -15.09 -0.78 -14.57
N GLY A 45 -15.47 0.34 -15.22
CA GLY A 45 -15.22 1.69 -14.71
C GLY A 45 -15.94 1.95 -13.37
N TRP A 46 -17.17 1.44 -13.20
CA TRP A 46 -17.86 1.50 -11.92
C TRP A 46 -17.21 0.62 -10.87
N CYS A 47 -16.81 -0.61 -11.21
CA CYS A 47 -16.06 -1.49 -10.30
C CYS A 47 -14.75 -0.82 -9.84
N PHE A 48 -14.03 -0.16 -10.74
CA PHE A 48 -12.83 0.59 -10.40
C PHE A 48 -13.13 1.74 -9.42
N THR A 49 -14.18 2.52 -9.67
CA THR A 49 -14.56 3.64 -8.81
C THR A 49 -15.01 3.19 -7.42
N VAL A 50 -15.87 2.17 -7.35
CA VAL A 50 -16.32 1.60 -6.07
C VAL A 50 -15.16 0.98 -5.30
N GLY A 51 -14.31 0.22 -5.98
CA GLY A 51 -13.10 -0.36 -5.38
C GLY A 51 -12.18 0.71 -4.79
N TYR A 52 -11.97 1.83 -5.52
CA TYR A 52 -11.22 2.96 -4.99
C TYR A 52 -11.85 3.54 -3.72
N LEU A 53 -13.17 3.76 -3.70
CA LEU A 53 -13.86 4.31 -2.52
C LEU A 53 -13.74 3.37 -1.31
N VAL A 54 -13.85 2.06 -1.52
CA VAL A 54 -13.64 1.07 -0.45
C VAL A 54 -12.22 1.15 0.10
N PHE A 55 -11.19 1.19 -0.76
CA PHE A 55 -9.81 1.35 -0.32
C PHE A 55 -9.59 2.68 0.39
N PHE A 56 -10.16 3.77 -0.13
CA PHE A 56 -10.05 5.09 0.47
C PHE A 56 -10.61 5.11 1.90
N VAL A 57 -11.84 4.62 2.09
CA VAL A 57 -12.49 4.56 3.41
C VAL A 57 -11.70 3.68 4.39
N THR A 58 -11.18 2.54 3.95
CA THR A 58 -10.38 1.65 4.80
C THR A 58 -9.00 2.22 5.17
N MET A 59 -8.52 3.24 4.45
CA MET A 59 -7.26 3.92 4.76
C MET A 59 -7.42 5.06 5.78
N ILE A 60 -8.62 5.66 5.92
CA ILE A 60 -8.86 6.76 6.86
C ILE A 60 -8.44 6.42 8.29
N PRO A 61 -8.88 5.29 8.91
CA PRO A 61 -8.47 4.93 10.26
C PRO A 61 -6.96 4.74 10.41
N LYS A 62 -6.31 4.19 9.38
CA LYS A 62 -4.86 3.98 9.39
C LYS A 62 -4.10 5.30 9.33
N TRP A 63 -4.62 6.29 8.64
CA TRP A 63 -4.03 7.62 8.56
C TRP A 63 -4.16 8.35 9.90
N THR A 64 -5.34 8.37 10.49
CA THR A 64 -5.58 9.02 11.79
C THR A 64 -4.79 8.38 12.94
N SER A 65 -4.57 7.05 12.89
CA SER A 65 -3.82 6.34 13.93
C SER A 65 -2.30 6.53 13.85
N ASN A 66 -1.72 6.76 12.66
CA ASN A 66 -0.27 6.88 12.48
C ASN A 66 0.28 8.29 12.73
N GLY A 67 -0.57 9.33 12.86
CA GLY A 67 -0.17 10.71 13.13
C GLY A 67 0.57 11.38 11.94
N PRO A 68 1.14 12.59 12.17
CA PRO A 68 1.70 13.42 11.09
C PRO A 68 3.06 12.94 10.57
N LEU A 69 3.73 12.01 11.23
CA LEU A 69 5.06 11.52 10.87
C LEU A 69 4.95 10.22 10.07
N LEU A 70 4.54 10.35 8.82
CA LEU A 70 4.52 9.24 7.88
C LEU A 70 5.89 9.12 7.18
N PRO A 71 6.46 7.92 7.04
CA PRO A 71 7.61 7.69 6.15
C PRO A 71 7.31 8.24 4.76
N THR A 72 8.32 8.80 4.08
CA THR A 72 8.18 9.47 2.78
C THR A 72 7.39 8.64 1.77
N LEU A 73 7.66 7.33 1.68
CA LEU A 73 6.94 6.43 0.78
C LEU A 73 5.44 6.35 1.09
N LEU A 74 5.09 6.31 2.38
CA LEU A 74 3.70 6.22 2.81
C LEU A 74 2.97 7.56 2.63
N ALA A 75 3.68 8.68 2.85
CA ALA A 75 3.19 10.02 2.57
C ALA A 75 2.91 10.18 1.07
N THR A 76 3.83 9.78 0.19
CA THR A 76 3.65 9.81 -1.27
C THR A 76 2.47 8.95 -1.71
N HIS A 77 2.35 7.72 -1.17
CA HIS A 77 1.19 6.85 -1.44
C HIS A 77 -0.13 7.51 -1.03
N ALA A 78 -0.17 8.12 0.16
CA ALA A 78 -1.38 8.78 0.67
C ALA A 78 -1.75 10.01 -0.18
N THR A 79 -0.77 10.83 -0.55
CA THR A 79 -0.98 12.03 -1.38
C THR A 79 -1.48 11.66 -2.77
N LEU A 80 -0.85 10.70 -3.45
CA LEU A 80 -1.29 10.22 -4.76
C LEU A 80 -2.66 9.54 -4.68
N GLY A 81 -2.90 8.77 -3.61
CA GLY A 81 -4.21 8.17 -3.35
C GLY A 81 -5.30 9.24 -3.18
N LEU A 82 -5.02 10.31 -2.44
CA LEU A 82 -5.95 11.42 -2.26
C LEU A 82 -6.21 12.18 -3.56
N LEU A 83 -5.19 12.34 -4.42
CA LEU A 83 -5.30 12.99 -5.72
C LEU A 83 -6.26 12.25 -6.67
N LEU A 84 -6.39 10.93 -6.55
CA LEU A 84 -7.34 10.17 -7.37
C LEU A 84 -8.79 10.59 -7.14
N LEU A 85 -9.15 11.05 -5.93
CA LEU A 85 -10.53 11.43 -5.60
C LEU A 85 -11.04 12.60 -6.47
N PRO A 86 -10.39 13.78 -6.51
CA PRO A 86 -10.81 14.87 -7.37
C PRO A 86 -10.74 14.53 -8.85
N LEU A 87 -9.78 13.74 -9.30
CA LEU A 87 -9.68 13.31 -10.70
C LEU A 87 -10.85 12.40 -11.11
N LEU A 88 -11.27 11.47 -10.24
CA LEU A 88 -12.47 10.65 -10.46
C LEU A 88 -13.72 11.51 -10.47
N LEU A 89 -13.83 12.51 -9.58
CA LEU A 89 -14.94 13.45 -9.55
C LEU A 89 -15.01 14.26 -10.86
N VAL A 90 -13.88 14.82 -11.31
CA VAL A 90 -13.80 15.55 -12.60
C VAL A 90 -14.23 14.64 -13.74
N LYS A 91 -13.73 13.41 -13.81
CA LYS A 91 -14.15 12.43 -14.83
C LYS A 91 -15.67 12.22 -14.81
N HIS A 92 -16.26 12.06 -13.63
CA HIS A 92 -17.70 11.85 -13.49
C HIS A 92 -18.50 13.10 -13.91
N LEU A 93 -18.03 14.29 -13.54
CA LEU A 93 -18.64 15.56 -13.94
C LEU A 93 -18.58 15.78 -15.46
N VAL A 94 -17.44 15.46 -16.09
CA VAL A 94 -17.29 15.56 -17.56
C VAL A 94 -18.29 14.62 -18.25
N VAL A 95 -18.45 13.40 -17.76
CA VAL A 95 -19.41 12.45 -18.36
C VAL A 95 -20.86 12.91 -18.18
N ARG A 96 -21.21 13.51 -17.04
CA ARG A 96 -22.60 13.84 -16.70
C ARG A 96 -23.00 15.25 -17.11
N VAL A 97 -22.14 16.22 -16.85
CA VAL A 97 -22.46 17.65 -16.93
C VAL A 97 -21.72 18.33 -18.08
N PHE A 98 -20.40 18.16 -18.15
CA PHE A 98 -19.54 18.93 -19.05
C PHE A 98 -19.23 18.18 -20.34
N LYS A 99 -20.25 17.84 -21.12
CA LYS A 99 -20.11 17.06 -22.37
C LYS A 99 -19.17 17.69 -23.41
N LYS A 100 -18.91 18.99 -23.33
CA LYS A 100 -17.95 19.72 -24.18
C LYS A 100 -16.53 19.14 -24.06
N TYR A 101 -16.17 18.62 -22.89
CA TYR A 101 -14.83 18.06 -22.62
C TYR A 101 -14.76 16.54 -22.83
N PHE A 102 -15.74 15.93 -23.48
CA PHE A 102 -15.76 14.50 -23.81
C PHE A 102 -14.49 14.01 -24.51
N PRO A 103 -13.84 14.78 -25.41
CA PRO A 103 -12.58 14.35 -26.06
C PRO A 103 -11.40 14.19 -25.08
N ALA A 104 -11.45 14.81 -23.90
CA ALA A 104 -10.41 14.70 -22.88
C ALA A 104 -10.54 13.41 -22.00
N LEU A 105 -11.67 12.71 -22.04
CA LEU A 105 -11.93 11.54 -21.22
C LEU A 105 -10.93 10.39 -21.39
N PRO A 106 -10.44 10.07 -22.60
CA PRO A 106 -9.42 9.02 -22.78
C PRO A 106 -8.14 9.35 -22.03
N TYR A 107 -7.66 10.59 -22.14
CA TYR A 107 -6.44 11.05 -21.46
C TYR A 107 -6.62 11.02 -19.95
N LEU A 108 -7.76 11.49 -19.45
CA LEU A 108 -8.08 11.44 -18.02
C LEU A 108 -8.16 9.99 -17.50
N GLY A 109 -8.67 9.08 -18.32
CA GLY A 109 -8.68 7.64 -17.99
C GLY A 109 -7.29 7.04 -17.86
N VAL A 110 -6.38 7.37 -18.78
CA VAL A 110 -4.98 6.93 -18.74
C VAL A 110 -4.26 7.51 -17.53
N ILE A 111 -4.43 8.82 -17.25
CA ILE A 111 -3.82 9.48 -16.09
C ILE A 111 -4.29 8.83 -14.79
N LEU A 112 -5.59 8.59 -14.64
CA LEU A 112 -6.15 7.90 -13.47
C LEU A 112 -5.56 6.51 -13.28
N PHE A 113 -5.45 5.75 -14.35
CA PHE A 113 -4.85 4.41 -14.31
C PHE A 113 -3.37 4.47 -13.95
N THR A 114 -2.61 5.38 -14.54
CA THR A 114 -1.17 5.55 -14.24
C THR A 114 -0.95 5.90 -12.78
N ILE A 115 -1.72 6.85 -12.22
CA ILE A 115 -1.62 7.20 -10.79
C ILE A 115 -1.98 5.99 -9.92
N ALA A 116 -3.07 5.29 -10.24
CA ALA A 116 -3.47 4.09 -9.50
C ALA A 116 -2.39 2.99 -9.56
N PHE A 117 -1.77 2.80 -10.72
CA PHE A 117 -0.67 1.85 -10.91
C PHE A 117 0.55 2.22 -10.06
N VAL A 118 0.94 3.50 -10.05
CA VAL A 118 2.04 4.00 -9.21
C VAL A 118 1.71 3.83 -7.72
N VAL A 119 0.49 4.18 -7.29
CA VAL A 119 0.03 4.04 -5.89
C VAL A 119 0.11 2.58 -5.42
N VAL A 120 -0.37 1.65 -6.23
CA VAL A 120 -0.30 0.21 -5.89
C VAL A 120 1.12 -0.31 -6.03
N GLY A 121 1.87 0.14 -7.05
CA GLY A 121 3.27 -0.24 -7.27
C GLY A 121 4.18 0.16 -6.13
N LEU A 122 4.08 1.39 -5.61
CA LEU A 122 4.89 1.88 -4.49
C LEU A 122 4.74 1.02 -3.22
N THR A 123 3.57 0.47 -2.97
CA THR A 123 3.30 -0.34 -1.77
C THR A 123 3.29 -1.83 -2.04
N GLY A 124 2.81 -2.26 -3.19
CA GLY A 124 2.70 -3.66 -3.58
C GLY A 124 4.04 -4.25 -3.99
N LEU A 125 4.79 -3.54 -4.82
CA LEU A 125 6.11 -3.99 -5.28
C LEU A 125 7.10 -4.06 -4.11
N LYS A 126 7.10 -3.05 -3.22
CA LYS A 126 7.90 -3.10 -1.99
C LYS A 126 7.52 -4.32 -1.13
N ARG A 127 6.25 -4.70 -1.08
CA ARG A 127 5.80 -5.88 -0.33
C ARG A 127 6.21 -7.19 -1.00
N ILE A 128 6.16 -7.25 -2.33
CA ILE A 128 6.57 -8.43 -3.11
C ILE A 128 8.10 -8.57 -3.04
N VAL A 129 8.85 -7.50 -3.23
CA VAL A 129 10.32 -7.49 -3.15
C VAL A 129 10.79 -7.77 -1.72
N LEU A 130 10.16 -7.17 -0.70
CA LEU A 130 10.46 -7.48 0.70
C LEU A 130 10.06 -8.90 1.09
N TRP A 131 9.10 -9.50 0.41
CA TRP A 131 8.74 -10.91 0.64
C TRP A 131 9.68 -11.86 -0.08
N ALA A 132 10.16 -11.49 -1.28
CA ALA A 132 11.10 -12.29 -2.07
C ALA A 132 12.56 -12.11 -1.65
N GLU A 133 12.95 -10.89 -1.24
CA GLU A 133 14.33 -10.49 -0.97
C GLU A 133 14.47 -9.66 0.32
N GLY A 134 13.47 -9.72 1.23
CA GLY A 134 13.46 -8.91 2.43
C GLY A 134 14.81 -8.91 3.12
N PRO A 135 15.31 -7.77 3.65
CA PRO A 135 16.59 -7.71 4.30
C PRO A 135 16.67 -8.85 5.29
N ARG A 136 17.60 -9.74 5.05
CA ARG A 136 17.87 -10.87 5.90
C ARG A 136 18.65 -10.35 7.09
N VAL A 137 18.01 -10.28 8.23
CA VAL A 137 18.66 -9.88 9.46
C VAL A 137 19.19 -11.15 10.14
N THR A 138 20.48 -11.18 10.37
CA THR A 138 21.12 -12.25 11.15
C THR A 138 20.91 -11.93 12.62
N ILE A 139 20.11 -12.74 13.30
CA ILE A 139 19.89 -12.66 14.74
C ILE A 139 20.73 -13.71 15.44
N GLN A 140 21.40 -13.31 16.50
CA GLN A 140 22.09 -14.21 17.39
C GLN A 140 21.12 -14.66 18.49
N SER A 141 20.81 -15.95 18.52
CA SER A 141 19.99 -16.56 19.55
C SER A 141 20.84 -17.62 20.24
N GLY A 142 21.47 -17.26 21.35
CA GLY A 142 22.51 -18.10 21.97
C GLY A 142 23.71 -18.26 21.01
N ASP A 143 24.16 -19.50 20.82
CA ASP A 143 25.25 -19.84 19.90
C ASP A 143 24.83 -20.04 18.44
N GLU A 144 23.53 -19.92 18.13
CA GLU A 144 22.99 -20.15 16.79
C GLU A 144 22.68 -18.84 16.07
N GLN A 145 23.36 -18.61 14.94
CA GLN A 145 23.03 -17.51 14.02
C GLN A 145 21.88 -17.93 13.10
N ARG A 146 20.73 -17.27 13.23
CA ARG A 146 19.58 -17.48 12.34
C ARG A 146 19.33 -16.24 11.50
N THR A 147 19.17 -16.44 10.20
CA THR A 147 18.81 -15.40 9.27
C THR A 147 17.27 -15.34 9.15
N VAL A 148 16.66 -14.24 9.58
CA VAL A 148 15.21 -14.02 9.56
C VAL A 148 14.87 -12.84 8.66
N SER A 149 13.72 -12.93 7.95
CA SER A 149 13.23 -11.81 7.14
C SER A 149 12.77 -10.66 8.03
N ALA A 150 13.14 -9.42 7.71
CA ALA A 150 12.67 -8.21 8.41
C ALA A 150 11.14 -8.06 8.38
N ALA A 151 10.46 -8.65 7.38
CA ALA A 151 9.00 -8.69 7.34
C ALA A 151 8.39 -9.41 8.55
N VAL A 152 9.04 -10.48 9.03
CA VAL A 152 8.63 -11.22 10.23
C VAL A 152 8.76 -10.32 11.46
N GLY A 153 9.85 -9.57 11.58
CA GLY A 153 10.06 -8.65 12.70
C GLY A 153 8.99 -7.55 12.75
N ARG A 154 8.58 -7.02 11.59
CA ARG A 154 7.50 -6.04 11.48
C ARG A 154 6.15 -6.60 11.93
N ASP A 155 5.79 -7.80 11.49
CA ASP A 155 4.52 -8.43 11.84
C ASP A 155 4.49 -8.78 13.34
N LEU A 156 5.63 -9.20 13.90
CA LEU A 156 5.79 -9.44 15.33
C LEU A 156 5.68 -8.12 16.13
N LEU A 157 6.32 -7.04 15.69
CA LEU A 157 6.18 -5.72 16.33
C LEU A 157 4.71 -5.29 16.38
N GLN A 158 3.99 -5.42 15.28
CA GLN A 158 2.58 -5.04 15.22
C GLN A 158 1.68 -5.96 16.06
N SER A 159 1.90 -7.26 16.04
CA SER A 159 1.03 -8.22 16.73
C SER A 159 1.31 -8.30 18.24
N LYS A 160 2.55 -8.09 18.67
CA LYS A 160 2.97 -8.24 20.07
C LYS A 160 3.01 -6.90 20.79
N CYS A 161 3.70 -5.89 20.25
CA CYS A 161 3.91 -4.62 20.96
C CYS A 161 2.71 -3.68 20.88
N ALA A 162 1.90 -3.72 19.82
CA ALA A 162 0.70 -2.89 19.71
C ALA A 162 -0.45 -3.33 20.63
N ARG A 163 -0.32 -4.45 21.33
CA ARG A 163 -1.37 -4.94 22.26
C ARG A 163 -1.54 -4.05 23.48
N CYS A 164 -0.47 -3.44 23.97
CA CYS A 164 -0.48 -2.69 25.22
C CYS A 164 -0.47 -1.17 25.02
N HIS A 165 0.13 -0.68 23.93
CA HIS A 165 0.23 0.77 23.66
C HIS A 165 0.41 1.05 22.17
N SER A 166 0.26 2.33 21.79
CA SER A 166 0.52 2.79 20.43
C SER A 166 2.01 2.64 20.06
N LEU A 167 2.27 2.23 18.81
CA LEU A 167 3.63 2.17 18.25
C LEU A 167 4.15 3.53 17.76
N LYS A 168 3.37 4.62 17.91
CA LYS A 168 3.80 5.96 17.49
C LYS A 168 5.19 6.36 18.05
N PRO A 169 5.49 6.15 19.33
CA PRO A 169 6.82 6.49 19.86
C PRO A 169 7.94 5.71 19.21
N VAL A 170 7.71 4.45 18.80
CA VAL A 170 8.73 3.62 18.16
C VAL A 170 9.18 4.23 16.83
N TYR A 171 8.25 4.74 16.03
CA TYR A 171 8.55 5.33 14.73
C TYR A 171 9.13 6.75 14.78
N LEU A 172 9.13 7.38 15.96
CA LEU A 172 9.70 8.72 16.18
C LEU A 172 11.20 8.71 16.44
N TYR A 173 11.76 7.58 16.88
CA TYR A 173 13.14 7.48 17.27
C TYR A 173 13.97 6.72 16.24
N ARG A 174 15.20 7.20 16.03
CA ARG A 174 16.25 6.49 15.31
C ARG A 174 17.27 6.03 16.34
N LYS A 175 17.60 4.75 16.31
CA LYS A 175 18.50 4.15 17.30
C LYS A 175 19.40 3.12 16.65
N SER A 176 20.60 2.94 17.20
CA SER A 176 21.47 1.84 16.84
C SER A 176 20.81 0.48 17.16
N GLU A 177 21.35 -0.59 16.59
CA GLU A 177 20.86 -1.95 16.87
C GLU A 177 20.92 -2.26 18.38
N GLU A 178 22.00 -1.86 19.05
CA GLU A 178 22.16 -2.07 20.49
C GLU A 178 21.13 -1.33 21.32
N GLU A 179 20.83 -0.08 20.98
CA GLU A 179 19.81 0.73 21.66
C GLU A 179 18.41 0.15 21.43
N TRP A 180 18.13 -0.40 20.23
CA TRP A 180 16.88 -1.10 19.96
C TRP A 180 16.81 -2.42 20.75
N ARG A 181 17.90 -3.15 20.87
CA ARG A 181 17.99 -4.38 21.68
C ARG A 181 17.63 -4.08 23.14
N LEU A 182 18.21 -3.06 23.74
CA LEU A 182 17.89 -2.62 25.10
C LEU A 182 16.44 -2.16 25.25
N THR A 183 15.89 -1.52 24.23
CA THR A 183 14.48 -1.07 24.24
C THR A 183 13.52 -2.26 24.19
N VAL A 184 13.75 -3.23 23.31
CA VAL A 184 12.94 -4.45 23.20
C VAL A 184 13.07 -5.30 24.46
N ALA A 185 14.27 -5.46 25.01
CA ALA A 185 14.51 -6.21 26.25
C ALA A 185 13.72 -5.61 27.43
N ARG A 186 13.68 -4.28 27.59
CA ARG A 186 12.87 -3.60 28.63
C ARG A 186 11.37 -3.85 28.47
N MET A 187 10.88 -3.92 27.22
CA MET A 187 9.45 -4.22 26.98
C MET A 187 9.14 -5.68 27.25
N TRP A 188 10.03 -6.60 26.83
CA TRP A 188 9.91 -8.03 27.10
C TRP A 188 9.96 -8.34 28.59
N ALA A 189 10.80 -7.66 29.37
CA ALA A 189 10.88 -7.84 30.83
C ALA A 189 9.56 -7.50 31.57
N LYS A 190 8.66 -6.74 30.96
CA LYS A 190 7.34 -6.42 31.54
C LYS A 190 6.34 -7.55 31.39
N ASP A 191 6.48 -8.40 30.39
CA ASP A 191 5.65 -9.57 30.14
C ASP A 191 6.50 -10.64 29.43
N LEU A 192 7.08 -11.54 30.23
CA LEU A 192 7.95 -12.62 29.71
C LEU A 192 7.20 -13.64 28.85
N GLY A 193 5.88 -13.72 28.97
CA GLY A 193 5.03 -14.57 28.14
C GLY A 193 4.68 -13.95 26.77
N LEU A 194 5.01 -12.68 26.56
CA LEU A 194 4.61 -11.95 25.37
C LEU A 194 5.27 -12.50 24.09
N MET A 195 6.57 -12.83 24.17
CA MET A 195 7.35 -13.29 23.01
C MET A 195 8.53 -14.15 23.45
N GLY A 196 9.03 -15.02 22.56
CA GLY A 196 10.29 -15.74 22.75
C GLY A 196 11.50 -14.94 22.27
N GLU A 197 12.70 -15.41 22.63
CA GLU A 197 13.98 -14.76 22.31
C GLU A 197 14.18 -14.55 20.80
N CYS A 198 13.91 -15.57 19.99
CA CYS A 198 13.97 -15.46 18.52
C CYS A 198 13.01 -14.37 17.96
N GLN A 199 11.84 -14.22 18.57
CA GLN A 199 10.88 -13.20 18.17
C GLN A 199 11.36 -11.79 18.55
N ALA A 200 11.95 -11.64 19.74
CA ALA A 200 12.56 -10.40 20.18
C ALA A 200 13.73 -10.01 19.25
N GLY A 201 14.61 -10.93 18.91
CA GLY A 201 15.69 -10.72 17.94
C GLY A 201 15.18 -10.30 16.55
N SER A 202 14.10 -10.91 16.06
CA SER A 202 13.48 -10.52 14.78
C SER A 202 12.92 -9.09 14.80
N ILE A 203 12.34 -8.67 15.93
CA ILE A 203 11.86 -7.29 16.12
C ILE A 203 13.03 -6.31 16.13
N VAL A 204 14.10 -6.61 16.86
CA VAL A 204 15.32 -5.77 16.90
C VAL A 204 15.90 -5.61 15.52
N GLY A 205 16.08 -6.71 14.78
CA GLY A 205 16.59 -6.66 13.43
C GLY A 205 15.75 -5.81 12.48
N TYR A 206 14.43 -5.92 12.55
CA TYR A 206 13.52 -5.06 11.79
C TYR A 206 13.69 -3.57 12.18
N LEU A 207 13.73 -3.27 13.47
CA LEU A 207 13.87 -1.90 13.95
C LEU A 207 15.22 -1.29 13.55
N ALA A 208 16.30 -2.05 13.64
CA ALA A 208 17.64 -1.61 13.24
C ALA A 208 17.72 -1.34 11.72
N SER A 209 17.08 -2.19 10.90
CA SER A 209 17.12 -2.03 9.43
C SER A 209 16.26 -0.87 8.92
N GLU A 210 15.12 -0.59 9.57
CA GLU A 210 14.17 0.44 9.10
C GLU A 210 14.29 1.77 9.87
N LEU A 211 14.71 1.71 11.12
CA LEU A 211 14.80 2.85 12.03
C LEU A 211 16.20 2.99 12.65
N GLY A 212 17.22 2.53 11.95
CA GLY A 212 18.62 2.76 12.27
C GLY A 212 19.03 4.22 12.14
N PRO A 213 20.24 4.60 12.61
CA PRO A 213 20.80 5.91 12.38
C PRO A 213 20.81 6.23 10.87
N VAL A 214 20.59 7.49 10.53
CA VAL A 214 20.79 7.99 9.15
C VAL A 214 22.21 8.51 9.11
N ASP A 215 23.07 7.86 8.33
CA ASP A 215 24.43 8.34 8.05
C ASP A 215 24.38 9.64 7.23
#